data_812b5b196c257ef50e00d0e7d2a557cb
#
_entry.id   812b5b196c257ef50e00d0e7d2a557cb
#
_cell.length_a   1.000
_cell.length_b   1.000
_cell.length_c   1.000
_cell.angle_alpha   90.00
_cell.angle_beta   90.00
_cell.angle_gamma   90.00
#
_symmetry.space_group_name_H-M   'P 1'
#
loop_
_entity.id
_entity.type
_entity.pdbx_description
1 polymer ?
#
loop_
_entity_poly.entity_id
_entity_poly.type
_entity_poly.pdbx_seq_one_letter_code
_entity_poly.pdbx_strand_id
1 'polypeptide(L)'
;HAQAPEGKLDLLVTLDFRMSTTCLYSDIVLPTATWYEKNDLNTSDMHPFIHPLSTAVDPAWQSRSDWEIYKGFAKAYSQVCVGHLGVEKELMLTPLMHDSPAELAQPFDVKEWKKGECDLIPGKTAPQISVVERDYPNTYARFTALGPLMDKVGNGGKGIAWNTQTEVGQLKELNGQVHTEGVTLGLAKIESDIDACEVVLQLAPETNGHVAVKAWEALSKITGRDHTHLALHREDEKIRFRDIQAQPRKIISSPTWSGLESEKVSYNAGYTNVHELIPWRTLTGRQQFYLDHPWMLAFGEGLSSYRPPVDLK
;
A
#
# COMPACT_ATOMS: atom_id res chain seq x y z
N HIS A 1 30.91 -28.20 -3.92
CA HIS A 1 30.36 -26.86 -4.25
C HIS A 1 31.12 -26.17 -5.40
N ALA A 2 32.44 -26.45 -5.59
CA ALA A 2 33.21 -25.88 -6.72
C ALA A 2 32.66 -26.26 -8.12
N GLN A 3 31.76 -27.23 -8.21
CA GLN A 3 31.12 -27.67 -9.45
C GLN A 3 29.64 -27.25 -9.55
N ALA A 4 29.12 -26.54 -8.54
CA ALA A 4 27.75 -26.01 -8.61
C ALA A 4 27.71 -24.89 -9.64
N PRO A 5 26.64 -24.78 -10.44
CA PRO A 5 26.47 -23.65 -11.35
C PRO A 5 26.46 -22.34 -10.54
N GLU A 6 27.12 -21.33 -11.07
CA GLU A 6 27.06 -19.98 -10.49
C GLU A 6 25.62 -19.51 -10.40
N GLY A 7 25.28 -18.86 -9.28
CA GLY A 7 23.97 -18.22 -9.11
C GLY A 7 23.79 -17.10 -10.12
N LYS A 8 22.53 -16.71 -10.32
CA LYS A 8 22.17 -15.58 -11.18
C LYS A 8 22.01 -14.26 -10.41
N LEU A 9 22.19 -14.29 -9.10
CA LEU A 9 22.16 -13.12 -8.25
C LEU A 9 23.58 -12.60 -8.03
N ASP A 10 23.81 -11.36 -8.42
CA ASP A 10 25.11 -10.70 -8.24
C ASP A 10 25.27 -10.13 -6.83
N LEU A 11 24.16 -9.79 -6.17
CA LEU A 11 24.15 -9.20 -4.86
C LEU A 11 22.88 -9.57 -4.10
N LEU A 12 23.04 -10.10 -2.89
CA LEU A 12 21.96 -10.35 -1.94
C LEU A 12 22.15 -9.51 -0.69
N VAL A 13 21.24 -8.57 -0.45
CA VAL A 13 21.22 -7.73 0.75
C VAL A 13 20.04 -8.13 1.61
N THR A 14 20.27 -8.47 2.86
CA THR A 14 19.23 -8.84 3.82
C THR A 14 19.12 -7.81 4.93
N LEU A 15 17.90 -7.36 5.18
CA LEU A 15 17.53 -6.53 6.32
C LEU A 15 16.85 -7.45 7.34
N ASP A 16 17.43 -7.64 8.51
CA ASP A 16 16.85 -8.50 9.54
C ASP A 16 17.30 -8.04 10.94
N PHE A 17 16.47 -8.25 11.93
CA PHE A 17 16.78 -7.96 13.32
C PHE A 17 17.49 -9.15 14.04
N ARG A 18 17.63 -10.27 13.36
CA ARG A 18 18.35 -11.45 13.84
C ARG A 18 19.14 -12.10 12.71
N MET A 19 20.14 -12.88 13.08
CA MET A 19 20.95 -13.62 12.11
C MET A 19 20.21 -14.86 11.64
N SER A 20 19.33 -14.69 10.67
CA SER A 20 18.57 -15.79 10.04
C SER A 20 19.44 -16.56 9.05
N THR A 21 18.93 -17.71 8.57
CA THR A 21 19.61 -18.50 7.53
C THR A 21 19.81 -17.67 6.25
N THR A 22 18.86 -16.82 5.89
CA THR A 22 19.01 -15.91 4.75
C THR A 22 20.19 -14.97 4.95
N CYS A 23 20.35 -14.40 6.15
CA CYS A 23 21.50 -13.53 6.46
C CYS A 23 22.84 -14.25 6.28
N LEU A 24 22.91 -15.55 6.64
CA LEU A 24 24.14 -16.34 6.51
C LEU A 24 24.58 -16.53 5.05
N TYR A 25 23.64 -16.42 4.10
CA TYR A 25 23.92 -16.55 2.67
C TYR A 25 23.90 -15.21 1.93
N SER A 26 23.76 -14.11 2.64
CA SER A 26 23.75 -12.77 2.06
C SER A 26 25.14 -12.18 1.94
N ASP A 27 25.36 -11.38 0.92
CA ASP A 27 26.60 -10.62 0.72
C ASP A 27 26.70 -9.47 1.71
N ILE A 28 25.55 -8.84 2.01
CA ILE A 28 25.45 -7.73 2.96
C ILE A 28 24.27 -7.98 3.89
N VAL A 29 24.50 -7.82 5.19
CA VAL A 29 23.45 -7.87 6.22
C VAL A 29 23.36 -6.51 6.89
N LEU A 30 22.18 -5.92 6.87
CA LEU A 30 21.87 -4.65 7.52
C LEU A 30 20.99 -4.91 8.74
N PRO A 31 21.48 -4.65 9.97
CA PRO A 31 20.69 -4.89 11.17
C PRO A 31 19.53 -3.91 11.26
N THR A 32 18.32 -4.41 11.42
CA THR A 32 17.13 -3.59 11.60
C THR A 32 16.75 -3.46 13.08
N ALA A 33 16.14 -2.33 13.41
CA ALA A 33 15.55 -2.08 14.71
C ALA A 33 14.35 -3.02 14.94
N THR A 34 14.19 -3.49 16.18
CA THR A 34 13.03 -4.27 16.60
C THR A 34 11.85 -3.38 16.96
N TRP A 35 10.72 -4.00 17.31
CA TRP A 35 9.46 -3.29 17.57
C TRP A 35 9.52 -2.24 18.69
N TYR A 36 10.35 -2.43 19.70
CA TYR A 36 10.55 -1.44 20.78
C TYR A 36 11.56 -0.35 20.44
N GLU A 37 12.23 -0.48 19.31
CA GLU A 37 13.35 0.38 18.89
C GLU A 37 12.97 1.30 17.73
N LYS A 38 11.72 1.25 17.23
CA LYS A 38 11.26 2.07 16.10
C LYS A 38 9.83 2.56 16.27
N ASN A 39 9.47 3.59 15.51
CA ASN A 39 8.08 4.00 15.34
C ASN A 39 7.53 3.39 14.07
N ASP A 40 6.33 2.83 14.14
CA ASP A 40 5.64 2.22 13.02
C ASP A 40 4.16 2.06 13.33
N LEU A 41 3.37 1.58 12.38
CA LEU A 41 1.96 1.24 12.52
C LEU A 41 1.79 -0.27 12.41
N ASN A 42 0.89 -0.81 13.20
CA ASN A 42 0.53 -2.22 13.13
C ASN A 42 -0.99 -2.39 13.03
N THR A 43 -1.40 -3.19 12.07
CA THR A 43 -2.78 -3.65 11.89
C THR A 43 -2.83 -5.17 11.80
N SER A 44 -3.99 -5.75 12.01
CA SER A 44 -4.21 -7.19 11.87
C SER A 44 -5.55 -7.43 11.19
N ASP A 45 -5.64 -8.50 10.43
CA ASP A 45 -6.92 -8.99 9.89
C ASP A 45 -7.85 -9.57 10.97
N MET A 46 -7.32 -9.75 12.18
CA MET A 46 -8.05 -10.35 13.31
C MET A 46 -8.94 -9.36 14.06
N HIS A 47 -8.69 -8.06 13.91
CA HIS A 47 -9.44 -7.01 14.61
C HIS A 47 -9.33 -5.66 13.89
N PRO A 48 -10.30 -4.74 14.10
CA PRO A 48 -10.32 -3.43 13.44
C PRO A 48 -9.59 -2.34 14.23
N PHE A 49 -8.53 -2.65 14.94
CA PHE A 49 -7.73 -1.66 15.66
C PHE A 49 -6.41 -1.42 14.94
N ILE A 50 -5.99 -0.16 14.93
CA ILE A 50 -4.65 0.25 14.56
C ILE A 50 -3.85 0.51 15.84
N HIS A 51 -2.65 -0.04 15.89
CA HIS A 51 -1.73 0.04 17.02
C HIS A 51 -0.46 0.77 16.63
N PRO A 52 0.18 1.50 17.55
CA PRO A 52 1.51 2.00 17.35
C PRO A 52 2.54 0.90 17.66
N LEU A 53 3.64 0.95 16.94
CA LEU A 53 4.91 0.49 17.44
C LEU A 53 5.67 1.76 17.84
N SER A 54 5.71 2.06 19.13
CA SER A 54 6.37 3.27 19.63
C SER A 54 7.73 2.95 20.18
N THR A 55 8.72 3.76 19.82
CA THR A 55 10.07 3.63 20.34
C THR A 55 10.07 3.73 21.86
N ALA A 56 10.55 2.70 22.53
CA ALA A 56 10.73 2.65 23.98
C ALA A 56 12.20 2.71 24.38
N VAL A 57 13.10 2.28 23.50
CA VAL A 57 14.53 2.27 23.67
C VAL A 57 15.20 2.60 22.32
N ASP A 58 16.38 3.18 22.36
CA ASP A 58 17.16 3.44 21.17
C ASP A 58 17.57 2.12 20.48
N PRO A 59 17.66 2.10 19.13
CA PRO A 59 18.14 0.94 18.41
C PRO A 59 19.54 0.51 18.89
N ALA A 60 19.71 -0.80 19.07
CA ALA A 60 20.97 -1.34 19.55
C ALA A 60 22.07 -1.24 18.48
N TRP A 61 23.27 -0.85 18.89
CA TRP A 61 24.49 -0.75 18.05
C TRP A 61 24.30 0.06 16.77
N GLN A 62 24.36 -0.59 15.62
CA GLN A 62 24.21 0.01 14.30
C GLN A 62 22.85 -0.24 13.68
N SER A 63 21.92 -0.88 14.40
CA SER A 63 20.59 -1.12 13.89
C SER A 63 19.84 0.18 13.65
N ARG A 64 18.99 0.17 12.64
CA ARG A 64 18.18 1.33 12.23
C ARG A 64 16.78 0.86 11.90
N SER A 65 15.80 1.75 12.01
CA SER A 65 14.47 1.45 11.48
C SER A 65 14.52 1.23 9.98
N ASP A 66 13.55 0.48 9.45
CA ASP A 66 13.42 0.25 8.02
C ASP A 66 13.39 1.58 7.24
N TRP A 67 12.68 2.57 7.77
CA TRP A 67 12.62 3.92 7.20
C TRP A 67 14.02 4.54 7.07
N GLU A 68 14.81 4.51 8.13
CA GLU A 68 16.17 5.07 8.13
C GLU A 68 17.12 4.30 7.20
N ILE A 69 16.97 2.99 7.08
CA ILE A 69 17.75 2.18 6.15
C ILE A 69 17.43 2.57 4.71
N TYR A 70 16.14 2.61 4.32
CA TYR A 70 15.77 2.99 2.96
C TYR A 70 16.06 4.46 2.64
N LYS A 71 15.92 5.36 3.61
CA LYS A 71 16.35 6.75 3.49
C LYS A 71 17.86 6.84 3.24
N GLY A 72 18.64 6.02 3.94
CA GLY A 72 20.07 5.88 3.73
C GLY A 72 20.43 5.39 2.33
N PHE A 73 19.72 4.39 1.83
CA PHE A 73 19.89 3.92 0.45
C PHE A 73 19.55 5.01 -0.57
N ALA A 74 18.41 5.68 -0.42
CA ALA A 74 18.02 6.77 -1.31
C ALA A 74 19.10 7.87 -1.35
N LYS A 75 19.66 8.22 -0.19
CA LYS A 75 20.74 9.22 -0.08
C LYS A 75 22.02 8.77 -0.78
N ALA A 76 22.50 7.57 -0.47
CA ALA A 76 23.70 7.03 -1.09
C ALA A 76 23.54 6.89 -2.60
N TYR A 77 22.38 6.37 -3.03
CA TYR A 77 22.06 6.20 -4.44
C TYR A 77 22.09 7.52 -5.20
N SER A 78 21.42 8.57 -4.67
CA SER A 78 21.44 9.90 -5.27
C SER A 78 22.85 10.47 -5.42
N GLN A 79 23.76 10.11 -4.52
CA GLN A 79 25.16 10.58 -4.57
C GLN A 79 25.99 9.82 -5.60
N VAL A 80 25.88 8.48 -5.63
CA VAL A 80 26.71 7.65 -6.50
C VAL A 80 26.25 7.65 -7.95
N CYS A 81 24.99 7.97 -8.22
CA CYS A 81 24.50 8.01 -9.59
C CYS A 81 24.93 9.27 -10.37
N VAL A 82 25.39 10.32 -9.69
CA VAL A 82 25.84 11.56 -10.34
C VAL A 82 27.00 11.26 -11.30
N GLY A 83 26.83 11.67 -12.56
CA GLY A 83 27.81 11.41 -13.61
C GLY A 83 27.69 10.01 -14.28
N HIS A 84 26.89 9.12 -13.72
CA HIS A 84 26.62 7.77 -14.26
C HIS A 84 25.18 7.63 -14.76
N LEU A 85 24.23 8.14 -14.00
CA LEU A 85 22.81 8.13 -14.32
C LEU A 85 22.27 9.55 -14.24
N GLY A 86 21.28 9.85 -15.06
CA GLY A 86 20.64 11.16 -15.10
C GLY A 86 19.12 11.04 -14.99
N VAL A 87 18.43 11.86 -15.76
CA VAL A 87 16.99 11.73 -15.94
C VAL A 87 16.76 10.88 -17.18
N GLU A 88 16.16 9.72 -16.99
CA GLU A 88 15.81 8.80 -18.06
C GLU A 88 14.31 8.84 -18.33
N LYS A 89 13.94 8.75 -19.61
CA LYS A 89 12.54 8.66 -20.02
C LYS A 89 12.21 7.24 -20.39
N GLU A 90 11.15 6.73 -19.80
CA GLU A 90 10.62 5.41 -20.10
C GLU A 90 9.18 5.49 -20.57
N LEU A 91 8.82 4.54 -21.42
CA LEU A 91 7.44 4.29 -21.79
C LEU A 91 6.83 3.31 -20.80
N MET A 92 5.80 3.75 -20.11
CA MET A 92 5.00 2.90 -19.22
C MET A 92 3.68 2.59 -19.93
N LEU A 93 3.43 1.30 -20.13
CA LEU A 93 2.12 0.82 -20.53
C LEU A 93 1.32 0.48 -19.29
N THR A 94 0.19 1.16 -19.09
CA THR A 94 -0.77 0.78 -18.06
C THR A 94 -1.74 -0.23 -18.67
N PRO A 95 -1.63 -1.53 -18.33
CA PRO A 95 -2.55 -2.53 -18.83
C PRO A 95 -3.92 -2.34 -18.21
N LEU A 96 -4.95 -2.74 -18.92
CA LEU A 96 -6.28 -2.86 -18.34
C LEU A 96 -6.36 -4.11 -17.48
N MET A 97 -7.24 -4.10 -16.49
CA MET A 97 -7.40 -5.22 -15.57
C MET A 97 -7.85 -6.51 -16.26
N HIS A 98 -8.65 -6.42 -17.32
CA HIS A 98 -9.08 -7.58 -18.12
C HIS A 98 -8.00 -8.12 -19.07
N ASP A 99 -6.88 -7.43 -19.23
CA ASP A 99 -5.73 -7.89 -20.02
C ASP A 99 -4.67 -8.62 -19.15
N SER A 100 -4.98 -8.90 -17.90
CA SER A 100 -4.03 -9.50 -16.95
C SER A 100 -4.73 -10.41 -15.94
N PRO A 101 -4.00 -11.22 -15.15
CA PRO A 101 -4.57 -11.99 -14.05
C PRO A 101 -5.36 -11.16 -13.03
N ALA A 102 -5.13 -9.85 -12.97
CA ALA A 102 -5.93 -8.95 -12.14
C ALA A 102 -7.40 -8.85 -12.57
N GLU A 103 -7.76 -9.35 -13.73
CA GLU A 103 -9.15 -9.52 -14.15
C GLU A 103 -9.99 -10.29 -13.12
N LEU A 104 -9.41 -11.31 -12.50
CA LEU A 104 -10.05 -12.09 -11.44
C LEU A 104 -10.34 -11.28 -10.16
N ALA A 105 -9.71 -10.14 -10.02
CA ALA A 105 -9.90 -9.25 -8.87
C ALA A 105 -10.99 -8.19 -9.10
N GLN A 106 -11.76 -8.27 -10.19
CA GLN A 106 -12.83 -7.31 -10.44
C GLN A 106 -14.11 -7.74 -9.71
N PRO A 107 -14.72 -6.85 -8.92
CA PRO A 107 -15.98 -7.12 -8.24
C PRO A 107 -17.23 -6.98 -9.13
N PHE A 108 -17.06 -6.58 -10.38
CA PHE A 108 -18.15 -6.29 -11.35
C PHE A 108 -17.63 -6.53 -12.77
N ASP A 109 -18.56 -6.62 -13.72
CA ASP A 109 -18.25 -6.87 -15.13
C ASP A 109 -17.31 -5.82 -15.70
N VAL A 110 -16.24 -6.29 -16.30
CA VAL A 110 -15.30 -5.45 -17.04
C VAL A 110 -15.71 -5.44 -18.50
N LYS A 111 -16.07 -4.26 -18.99
CA LYS A 111 -16.43 -4.08 -20.40
C LYS A 111 -15.16 -3.99 -21.25
N GLU A 112 -15.15 -4.71 -22.37
CA GLU A 112 -14.01 -4.80 -23.25
C GLU A 112 -14.21 -3.95 -24.51
N TRP A 113 -13.39 -2.92 -24.68
CA TRP A 113 -13.42 -2.04 -25.84
C TRP A 113 -13.13 -2.78 -27.15
N LYS A 114 -12.26 -3.82 -27.14
CA LYS A 114 -11.95 -4.65 -28.32
C LYS A 114 -13.17 -5.38 -28.85
N LYS A 115 -14.13 -5.69 -27.98
CA LYS A 115 -15.39 -6.31 -28.35
C LYS A 115 -16.50 -5.31 -28.68
N GLY A 116 -16.23 -4.04 -28.59
CA GLY A 116 -17.21 -2.98 -28.81
C GLY A 116 -18.23 -2.80 -27.68
N GLU A 117 -17.95 -3.32 -26.50
CA GLU A 117 -18.85 -3.23 -25.33
C GLU A 117 -18.80 -1.85 -24.66
N CYS A 118 -17.79 -1.04 -24.97
CA CYS A 118 -17.61 0.32 -24.48
C CYS A 118 -16.70 1.13 -25.40
N ASP A 119 -16.70 2.45 -25.23
CA ASP A 119 -15.81 3.35 -25.97
C ASP A 119 -14.35 3.11 -25.58
N LEU A 120 -13.44 3.33 -26.53
CA LEU A 120 -12.01 3.30 -26.31
C LEU A 120 -11.58 4.57 -25.61
N ILE A 121 -11.32 4.49 -24.30
CA ILE A 121 -10.84 5.59 -23.48
C ILE A 121 -9.51 5.20 -22.82
N PRO A 122 -8.36 5.76 -23.28
CA PRO A 122 -7.06 5.42 -22.72
C PRO A 122 -7.00 5.60 -21.19
N GLY A 123 -6.50 4.59 -20.49
CA GLY A 123 -6.41 4.55 -19.03
C GLY A 123 -7.71 4.22 -18.29
N LYS A 124 -8.82 4.02 -19.03
CA LYS A 124 -10.12 3.60 -18.46
C LYS A 124 -10.61 2.30 -19.08
N THR A 125 -10.85 2.30 -20.37
CA THR A 125 -11.35 1.15 -21.12
C THR A 125 -10.35 0.62 -22.12
N ALA A 126 -9.25 1.32 -22.34
CA ALA A 126 -8.14 0.93 -23.19
C ALA A 126 -6.80 1.18 -22.52
N PRO A 127 -5.75 0.39 -22.85
CA PRO A 127 -4.41 0.64 -22.35
C PRO A 127 -3.93 2.06 -22.63
N GLN A 128 -3.15 2.60 -21.73
CA GLN A 128 -2.55 3.93 -21.89
C GLN A 128 -1.04 3.83 -21.88
N ILE A 129 -0.41 4.51 -22.84
CA ILE A 129 1.04 4.72 -22.86
C ILE A 129 1.32 6.08 -22.23
N SER A 130 2.15 6.08 -21.21
CA SER A 130 2.62 7.29 -20.56
C SER A 130 4.13 7.36 -20.59
N VAL A 131 4.68 8.56 -20.79
CA VAL A 131 6.12 8.80 -20.62
C VAL A 131 6.35 9.14 -19.14
N VAL A 132 7.19 8.37 -18.49
CA VAL A 132 7.61 8.62 -17.11
C VAL A 132 9.08 9.01 -17.07
N GLU A 133 9.45 9.86 -16.15
CA GLU A 133 10.83 10.25 -15.93
C GLU A 133 11.35 9.58 -14.66
N ARG A 134 12.46 8.84 -14.81
CA ARG A 134 13.28 8.35 -13.69
C ARG A 134 14.37 9.36 -13.43
N ASP A 135 14.24 10.08 -12.34
CA ASP A 135 15.15 11.14 -11.92
C ASP A 135 16.06 10.59 -10.81
N TYR A 136 17.07 9.85 -11.22
CA TYR A 136 17.96 9.15 -10.31
C TYR A 136 18.73 10.09 -9.35
N PRO A 137 19.29 11.22 -9.79
CA PRO A 137 19.98 12.14 -8.89
C PRO A 137 19.11 12.70 -7.76
N ASN A 138 17.81 12.81 -7.98
CA ASN A 138 16.87 13.35 -7.01
C ASN A 138 16.10 12.27 -6.20
N THR A 139 16.57 11.01 -6.23
CA THR A 139 15.90 9.91 -5.50
C THR A 139 15.73 10.22 -4.02
N TYR A 140 16.75 10.77 -3.36
CA TYR A 140 16.67 11.15 -1.94
C TYR A 140 15.64 12.24 -1.67
N ALA A 141 15.66 13.31 -2.47
CA ALA A 141 14.69 14.40 -2.33
C ALA A 141 13.25 13.88 -2.52
N ARG A 142 13.03 13.01 -3.51
CA ARG A 142 11.72 12.40 -3.78
C ARG A 142 11.30 11.39 -2.71
N PHE A 143 12.24 10.70 -2.10
CA PHE A 143 11.98 9.76 -1.01
C PHE A 143 11.53 10.46 0.27
N THR A 144 12.07 11.65 0.54
CA THR A 144 11.80 12.43 1.75
C THR A 144 10.70 13.46 1.59
N ALA A 145 9.88 13.33 0.55
CA ALA A 145 8.73 14.20 0.31
C ALA A 145 7.58 13.45 -0.31
N LEU A 146 6.36 13.86 0.02
CA LEU A 146 5.16 13.31 -0.59
C LEU A 146 5.10 13.72 -2.06
N GLY A 147 4.93 12.73 -2.96
CA GLY A 147 4.93 12.97 -4.39
C GLY A 147 3.77 13.88 -4.86
N PRO A 148 3.99 14.68 -5.93
CA PRO A 148 3.00 15.64 -6.42
C PRO A 148 1.75 14.99 -7.04
N LEU A 149 1.80 13.69 -7.33
CA LEU A 149 0.64 12.97 -7.86
C LEU A 149 -0.48 12.83 -6.83
N MET A 150 -0.15 12.76 -5.54
CA MET A 150 -1.17 12.77 -4.48
C MET A 150 -2.06 14.00 -4.53
N ASP A 151 -1.50 15.15 -4.88
CA ASP A 151 -2.24 16.42 -5.00
C ASP A 151 -3.04 16.50 -6.31
N LYS A 152 -2.49 15.97 -7.40
CA LYS A 152 -3.05 16.10 -8.75
C LYS A 152 -4.04 14.99 -9.10
N VAL A 153 -3.73 13.75 -8.72
CA VAL A 153 -4.48 12.55 -9.13
C VAL A 153 -5.32 12.02 -7.98
N GLY A 154 -4.88 12.25 -6.74
CA GLY A 154 -5.50 11.69 -5.55
C GLY A 154 -4.92 10.34 -5.17
N ASN A 155 -5.63 9.63 -4.29
CA ASN A 155 -5.28 8.29 -3.85
C ASN A 155 -6.29 7.27 -4.39
N GLY A 156 -5.95 6.00 -4.33
CA GLY A 156 -6.84 4.95 -4.77
C GLY A 156 -6.52 3.60 -4.12
N GLY A 157 -7.52 2.78 -4.07
CA GLY A 157 -7.40 1.42 -3.57
C GLY A 157 -8.66 0.62 -3.86
N LYS A 158 -8.54 -0.70 -3.94
CA LYS A 158 -9.67 -1.61 -4.16
C LYS A 158 -10.53 -1.26 -5.41
N GLY A 159 -9.91 -0.70 -6.45
CA GLY A 159 -10.59 -0.33 -7.69
C GLY A 159 -11.32 1.01 -7.67
N ILE A 160 -11.18 1.79 -6.62
CA ILE A 160 -11.76 3.14 -6.49
C ILE A 160 -10.67 4.18 -6.30
N ALA A 161 -10.95 5.43 -6.65
CA ALA A 161 -10.06 6.58 -6.48
C ALA A 161 -10.81 7.76 -5.88
N TRP A 162 -10.10 8.59 -5.11
CA TRP A 162 -10.65 9.80 -4.48
C TRP A 162 -9.63 10.94 -4.47
N ASN A 163 -10.15 12.16 -4.41
CA ASN A 163 -9.34 13.36 -4.33
C ASN A 163 -8.75 13.54 -2.92
N THR A 164 -7.49 13.93 -2.82
CA THR A 164 -6.74 14.08 -1.57
C THR A 164 -6.11 15.47 -1.40
N GLN A 165 -6.56 16.48 -2.14
CA GLN A 165 -5.99 17.83 -2.06
C GLN A 165 -6.08 18.44 -0.65
N THR A 166 -7.20 18.24 0.02
CA THR A 166 -7.40 18.70 1.39
C THR A 166 -6.40 18.03 2.34
N GLU A 167 -6.25 16.72 2.22
CA GLU A 167 -5.39 15.89 3.04
C GLU A 167 -3.91 16.21 2.82
N VAL A 168 -3.52 16.45 1.58
CA VAL A 168 -2.15 16.89 1.24
C VAL A 168 -1.86 18.28 1.82
N GLY A 169 -2.83 19.20 1.75
CA GLY A 169 -2.72 20.51 2.40
C GLY A 169 -2.47 20.39 3.91
N GLN A 170 -3.24 19.54 4.59
CA GLN A 170 -3.09 19.29 6.02
C GLN A 170 -1.76 18.58 6.37
N LEU A 171 -1.26 17.70 5.50
CA LEU A 171 0.06 17.10 5.69
C LEU A 171 1.19 18.12 5.58
N LYS A 172 1.06 19.12 4.71
CA LYS A 172 2.02 20.24 4.63
C LYS A 172 2.06 21.06 5.92
N GLU A 173 0.93 21.22 6.59
CA GLU A 173 0.85 21.88 7.90
C GLU A 173 1.42 20.99 9.01
N LEU A 174 1.14 19.68 8.98
CA LEU A 174 1.52 18.74 10.03
C LEU A 174 3.00 18.38 10.01
N ASN A 175 3.51 17.95 8.84
CA ASN A 175 4.90 17.51 8.65
C ASN A 175 5.81 18.64 8.21
N GLY A 176 5.25 19.79 7.83
CA GLY A 176 5.98 20.91 7.21
C GLY A 176 6.16 20.71 5.71
N GLN A 177 6.68 21.75 5.07
CA GLN A 177 6.94 21.77 3.63
C GLN A 177 8.43 21.77 3.36
N VAL A 178 8.81 21.25 2.19
CA VAL A 178 10.18 21.37 1.69
C VAL A 178 10.40 22.80 1.23
N HIS A 179 11.39 23.47 1.80
CA HIS A 179 11.78 24.86 1.46
C HIS A 179 13.05 24.94 0.63
N THR A 180 13.77 23.81 0.48
CA THR A 180 14.99 23.77 -0.33
C THR A 180 14.62 23.80 -1.81
N GLU A 181 15.32 24.62 -2.59
CA GLU A 181 15.19 24.63 -4.06
C GLU A 181 15.44 23.23 -4.62
N GLY A 182 14.62 22.83 -5.57
CA GLY A 182 14.70 21.53 -6.23
C GLY A 182 13.34 20.96 -6.61
N VAL A 183 13.35 19.69 -7.01
CA VAL A 183 12.19 18.98 -7.57
C VAL A 183 11.05 18.74 -6.56
N THR A 184 11.30 18.94 -5.29
CA THR A 184 10.34 18.71 -4.21
C THR A 184 9.92 19.98 -3.46
N LEU A 185 10.33 21.17 -3.96
CA LEU A 185 9.97 22.44 -3.33
C LEU A 185 8.45 22.55 -3.14
N GLY A 186 8.03 22.88 -1.93
CA GLY A 186 6.62 23.07 -1.55
C GLY A 186 5.83 21.78 -1.32
N LEU A 187 6.43 20.60 -1.48
CA LEU A 187 5.79 19.33 -1.13
C LEU A 187 5.83 19.07 0.38
N ALA A 188 4.90 18.26 0.88
CA ALA A 188 4.89 17.84 2.27
C ALA A 188 6.13 16.97 2.58
N LYS A 189 6.77 17.21 3.72
CA LYS A 189 7.94 16.46 4.16
C LYS A 189 7.60 15.06 4.65
N ILE A 190 8.54 14.14 4.46
CA ILE A 190 8.55 12.81 5.06
C ILE A 190 9.99 12.54 5.52
N GLU A 191 10.43 13.20 6.58
CA GLU A 191 11.82 13.13 7.03
C GLU A 191 12.08 12.05 8.07
N SER A 192 11.02 11.61 8.76
CA SER A 192 11.06 10.61 9.82
C SER A 192 10.05 9.49 9.60
N ASP A 193 10.19 8.40 10.35
CA ASP A 193 9.21 7.31 10.42
C ASP A 193 7.84 7.80 10.92
N ILE A 194 7.82 8.76 11.86
CA ILE A 194 6.58 9.39 12.34
C ILE A 194 5.90 10.16 11.20
N ASP A 195 6.63 10.93 10.41
CA ASP A 195 6.06 11.64 9.26
C ASP A 195 5.45 10.65 8.25
N ALA A 196 6.12 9.51 8.03
CA ALA A 196 5.59 8.45 7.17
C ALA A 196 4.30 7.84 7.74
N CYS A 197 4.25 7.58 9.05
CA CYS A 197 3.04 7.14 9.74
C CYS A 197 1.90 8.16 9.58
N GLU A 198 2.16 9.44 9.74
CA GLU A 198 1.14 10.48 9.59
C GLU A 198 0.63 10.59 8.15
N VAL A 199 1.49 10.37 7.14
CA VAL A 199 1.07 10.29 5.73
C VAL A 199 0.10 9.13 5.51
N VAL A 200 0.42 7.95 6.03
CA VAL A 200 -0.46 6.76 5.93
C VAL A 200 -1.80 7.03 6.60
N LEU A 201 -1.79 7.53 7.84
CA LEU A 201 -3.00 7.81 8.61
C LEU A 201 -3.88 8.89 7.96
N GLN A 202 -3.26 9.92 7.37
CA GLN A 202 -3.99 11.01 6.72
C GLN A 202 -4.65 10.59 5.41
N LEU A 203 -4.00 9.70 4.65
CA LEU A 203 -4.45 9.34 3.30
C LEU A 203 -5.29 8.06 3.26
N ALA A 204 -5.33 7.28 4.33
CA ALA A 204 -6.10 6.06 4.39
C ALA A 204 -7.56 6.31 4.82
N PRO A 205 -8.55 5.68 4.16
CA PRO A 205 -9.95 5.81 4.56
C PRO A 205 -10.23 5.22 5.94
N GLU A 206 -9.43 4.29 6.40
CA GLU A 206 -9.58 3.64 7.69
C GLU A 206 -9.28 4.57 8.87
N THR A 207 -8.56 5.65 8.64
CA THR A 207 -8.05 6.54 9.69
C THR A 207 -8.35 8.02 9.46
N ASN A 208 -9.01 8.36 8.36
CA ASN A 208 -9.47 9.70 8.05
C ASN A 208 -10.92 9.66 7.54
N GLY A 209 -11.86 10.15 8.35
CA GLY A 209 -13.28 10.09 8.03
C GLY A 209 -13.69 10.83 6.77
N HIS A 210 -13.05 11.96 6.48
CA HIS A 210 -13.28 12.69 5.23
C HIS A 210 -12.86 11.88 3.99
N VAL A 211 -11.75 11.16 4.08
CA VAL A 211 -11.30 10.23 3.03
C VAL A 211 -12.21 9.01 2.96
N ALA A 212 -12.66 8.49 4.12
CA ALA A 212 -13.60 7.38 4.18
C ALA A 212 -14.89 7.69 3.43
N VAL A 213 -15.50 8.85 3.68
CA VAL A 213 -16.73 9.27 2.97
C VAL A 213 -16.50 9.30 1.46
N LYS A 214 -15.43 9.95 0.99
CA LYS A 214 -15.10 9.99 -0.45
C LYS A 214 -14.90 8.60 -1.05
N ALA A 215 -14.22 7.70 -0.34
CA ALA A 215 -13.99 6.34 -0.79
C ALA A 215 -15.31 5.54 -0.88
N TRP A 216 -16.18 5.65 0.14
CA TRP A 216 -17.47 4.98 0.15
C TRP A 216 -18.45 5.55 -0.87
N GLU A 217 -18.45 6.85 -1.11
CA GLU A 217 -19.20 7.48 -2.20
C GLU A 217 -18.79 6.94 -3.57
N ALA A 218 -17.46 6.82 -3.80
CA ALA A 218 -16.95 6.26 -5.06
C ALA A 218 -17.39 4.80 -5.25
N LEU A 219 -17.30 3.99 -4.20
CA LEU A 219 -17.77 2.59 -4.23
C LEU A 219 -19.29 2.51 -4.42
N SER A 220 -20.06 3.36 -3.75
CA SER A 220 -21.52 3.41 -3.85
C SER A 220 -21.99 3.67 -5.28
N LYS A 221 -21.30 4.56 -6.01
CA LYS A 221 -21.57 4.83 -7.42
C LYS A 221 -21.35 3.61 -8.32
N ILE A 222 -20.33 2.81 -8.02
CA ILE A 222 -19.98 1.63 -8.81
C ILE A 222 -20.95 0.48 -8.53
N THR A 223 -21.27 0.24 -7.26
CA THR A 223 -22.10 -0.89 -6.81
C THR A 223 -23.59 -0.63 -6.89
N GLY A 224 -24.00 0.65 -7.00
CA GLY A 224 -25.40 1.06 -6.91
C GLY A 224 -26.00 0.91 -5.50
N ARG A 225 -25.16 0.75 -4.47
CA ARG A 225 -25.57 0.64 -3.05
C ARG A 225 -24.93 1.77 -2.26
N ASP A 226 -25.65 2.29 -1.27
CA ASP A 226 -25.08 3.27 -0.36
C ASP A 226 -24.23 2.57 0.71
N HIS A 227 -22.95 2.93 0.73
CA HIS A 227 -21.95 2.49 1.73
C HIS A 227 -21.46 3.64 2.61
N THR A 228 -21.99 4.86 2.41
CA THR A 228 -21.52 6.06 3.15
C THR A 228 -21.84 5.99 4.64
N HIS A 229 -22.87 5.24 5.01
CA HIS A 229 -23.24 4.98 6.40
C HIS A 229 -22.12 4.34 7.25
N LEU A 230 -21.14 3.68 6.61
CA LEU A 230 -19.98 3.10 7.31
C LEU A 230 -19.06 4.16 7.92
N ALA A 231 -19.10 5.39 7.40
CA ALA A 231 -18.36 6.53 7.94
C ALA A 231 -19.27 7.55 8.66
N LEU A 232 -20.57 7.27 8.76
CA LEU A 232 -21.55 8.19 9.35
C LEU A 232 -21.21 8.51 10.81
N HIS A 233 -21.31 9.79 11.16
CA HIS A 233 -20.90 10.34 12.46
C HIS A 233 -19.41 10.26 12.79
N ARG A 234 -18.58 9.88 11.81
CA ARG A 234 -17.12 9.83 11.95
C ARG A 234 -16.40 10.57 10.82
N GLU A 235 -17.15 11.33 10.02
CA GLU A 235 -16.63 12.04 8.84
C GLU A 235 -15.55 13.07 9.18
N ASP A 236 -15.62 13.64 10.37
CA ASP A 236 -14.63 14.60 10.87
C ASP A 236 -13.51 13.94 11.70
N GLU A 237 -13.60 12.64 11.94
CA GLU A 237 -12.61 11.94 12.75
C GLU A 237 -11.29 11.79 11.99
N LYS A 238 -10.21 12.10 12.68
CA LYS A 238 -8.84 11.91 12.19
C LYS A 238 -8.03 11.22 13.26
N ILE A 239 -7.49 10.06 12.90
CA ILE A 239 -6.60 9.29 13.76
C ILE A 239 -5.17 9.73 13.45
N ARG A 240 -4.43 10.15 14.48
CA ARG A 240 -3.04 10.60 14.39
C ARG A 240 -2.12 9.64 15.11
N PHE A 241 -0.84 9.65 14.77
CA PHE A 241 0.13 8.76 15.40
C PHE A 241 0.17 8.95 16.92
N ARG A 242 0.14 10.19 17.41
CA ARG A 242 0.06 10.51 18.85
C ARG A 242 -1.18 9.91 19.54
N ASP A 243 -2.32 9.82 18.84
CA ASP A 243 -3.55 9.27 19.40
C ASP A 243 -3.43 7.76 19.58
N ILE A 244 -2.78 7.09 18.61
CA ILE A 244 -2.52 5.65 18.66
C ILE A 244 -1.46 5.34 19.72
N GLN A 245 -0.45 6.20 19.88
CA GLN A 245 0.56 6.06 20.95
C GLN A 245 -0.08 6.09 22.35
N ALA A 246 -1.12 6.88 22.54
CA ALA A 246 -1.85 6.92 23.80
C ALA A 246 -2.67 5.64 24.03
N GLN A 247 -3.32 5.14 22.98
CA GLN A 247 -4.07 3.89 22.99
C GLN A 247 -4.42 3.46 21.56
N PRO A 248 -4.56 2.16 21.29
CA PRO A 248 -5.05 1.68 19.99
C PRO A 248 -6.39 2.31 19.64
N ARG A 249 -6.56 2.67 18.40
CA ARG A 249 -7.79 3.30 17.88
C ARG A 249 -8.52 2.34 16.95
N LYS A 250 -9.84 2.33 17.07
CA LYS A 250 -10.68 1.59 16.15
C LYS A 250 -10.72 2.30 14.80
N ILE A 251 -10.51 1.57 13.71
CA ILE A 251 -10.58 2.11 12.35
C ILE A 251 -12.00 2.60 12.03
N ILE A 252 -12.11 3.60 11.16
CA ILE A 252 -13.37 4.29 10.87
C ILE A 252 -14.38 3.39 10.17
N SER A 253 -13.92 2.59 9.21
CA SER A 253 -14.76 1.68 8.43
C SER A 253 -15.23 0.43 9.18
N SER A 254 -14.91 0.32 10.48
CA SER A 254 -15.41 -0.77 11.32
C SER A 254 -16.78 -0.46 11.88
N PRO A 255 -17.64 -1.46 12.08
CA PRO A 255 -18.92 -1.28 12.76
C PRO A 255 -18.70 -0.65 14.13
N THR A 256 -19.50 0.34 14.48
CA THR A 256 -19.49 0.95 15.83
C THR A 256 -20.09 0.03 16.86
N TRP A 257 -21.03 -0.79 16.42
CA TRP A 257 -21.71 -1.78 17.23
C TRP A 257 -21.74 -3.14 16.53
N SER A 258 -21.45 -4.17 17.28
CA SER A 258 -21.34 -5.53 16.73
C SER A 258 -22.61 -6.38 16.85
N GLY A 259 -23.64 -5.88 17.51
CA GLY A 259 -24.81 -6.66 17.89
C GLY A 259 -24.61 -7.57 19.09
N LEU A 260 -23.43 -7.60 19.68
CA LEU A 260 -23.10 -8.30 20.90
C LEU A 260 -23.11 -7.33 22.09
N GLU A 261 -23.34 -7.83 23.30
CA GLU A 261 -23.39 -7.01 24.52
C GLU A 261 -22.10 -6.25 24.78
N SER A 262 -20.99 -6.71 24.24
CA SER A 262 -19.69 -6.08 24.34
C SER A 262 -19.33 -5.31 23.09
N GLU A 263 -19.27 -4.00 23.16
CA GLU A 263 -18.68 -3.16 22.12
C GLU A 263 -17.18 -3.46 21.86
N LYS A 264 -16.59 -4.33 22.66
CA LYS A 264 -15.20 -4.77 22.52
C LYS A 264 -15.03 -5.86 21.46
N VAL A 265 -16.12 -6.43 20.97
CA VAL A 265 -16.02 -7.39 19.87
C VAL A 265 -15.62 -6.64 18.61
N SER A 266 -14.51 -7.06 18.06
CA SER A 266 -13.90 -6.48 16.88
C SER A 266 -14.22 -7.33 15.67
N TYR A 267 -14.58 -6.68 14.57
CA TYR A 267 -14.78 -7.33 13.29
C TYR A 267 -13.70 -6.91 12.31
N ASN A 268 -13.15 -7.87 11.60
CA ASN A 268 -12.22 -7.61 10.52
C ASN A 268 -12.94 -7.12 9.25
N ALA A 269 -12.18 -6.71 8.26
CA ALA A 269 -12.73 -6.24 6.98
C ALA A 269 -13.59 -7.31 6.27
N GLY A 270 -13.25 -8.59 6.44
CA GLY A 270 -14.02 -9.69 5.88
C GLY A 270 -15.45 -9.75 6.43
N TYR A 271 -15.62 -9.53 7.74
CA TYR A 271 -16.93 -9.46 8.35
C TYR A 271 -17.73 -8.27 7.79
N THR A 272 -17.15 -7.08 7.76
CA THR A 272 -17.80 -5.89 7.21
C THR A 272 -18.23 -6.13 5.76
N ASN A 273 -17.37 -6.70 4.93
CA ASN A 273 -17.67 -6.98 3.53
C ASN A 273 -18.89 -7.90 3.38
N VAL A 274 -19.00 -8.92 4.19
CA VAL A 274 -20.13 -9.87 4.14
C VAL A 274 -21.43 -9.23 4.60
N HIS A 275 -21.42 -8.50 5.71
CA HIS A 275 -22.64 -7.93 6.30
C HIS A 275 -23.13 -6.69 5.55
N GLU A 276 -22.20 -5.87 5.05
CA GLU A 276 -22.52 -4.66 4.29
C GLU A 276 -22.60 -4.90 2.78
N LEU A 277 -22.45 -6.15 2.35
CA LEU A 277 -22.47 -6.57 0.96
C LEU A 277 -21.48 -5.80 0.08
N ILE A 278 -20.30 -5.50 0.65
CA ILE A 278 -19.17 -4.94 -0.09
C ILE A 278 -18.62 -6.05 -0.99
N PRO A 279 -18.57 -5.86 -2.30
CA PRO A 279 -18.14 -6.93 -3.19
C PRO A 279 -16.68 -7.30 -2.97
N TRP A 280 -16.36 -8.58 -3.03
CA TRP A 280 -15.00 -9.07 -3.09
C TRP A 280 -14.37 -8.66 -4.43
N ARG A 281 -13.06 -8.58 -4.46
CA ARG A 281 -12.30 -8.26 -5.67
C ARG A 281 -12.16 -9.49 -6.57
N THR A 282 -13.29 -10.01 -6.99
CA THR A 282 -13.44 -11.15 -7.90
C THR A 282 -14.42 -10.77 -8.99
N LEU A 283 -14.42 -11.47 -10.11
CA LEU A 283 -15.35 -11.20 -11.23
C LEU A 283 -16.82 -11.18 -10.79
N THR A 284 -17.19 -12.07 -9.87
CA THR A 284 -18.58 -12.18 -9.37
C THR A 284 -18.87 -11.28 -8.17
N GLY A 285 -17.86 -10.63 -7.60
CA GLY A 285 -17.98 -9.91 -6.34
C GLY A 285 -18.16 -10.82 -5.11
N ARG A 286 -18.07 -12.14 -5.28
CA ARG A 286 -18.26 -13.16 -4.25
C ARG A 286 -16.97 -13.95 -4.01
N GLN A 287 -16.91 -14.65 -2.90
CA GLN A 287 -15.82 -15.60 -2.66
C GLN A 287 -15.84 -16.69 -3.73
N GLN A 288 -14.70 -17.00 -4.31
CA GLN A 288 -14.55 -18.01 -5.36
C GLN A 288 -13.83 -19.24 -4.83
N PHE A 289 -14.36 -20.41 -5.18
CA PHE A 289 -13.73 -21.70 -4.93
C PHE A 289 -13.19 -22.34 -6.21
N TYR A 290 -13.68 -21.92 -7.36
CA TYR A 290 -13.23 -22.35 -8.67
C TYR A 290 -12.76 -21.14 -9.48
N LEU A 291 -11.55 -21.26 -10.06
CA LEU A 291 -10.92 -20.22 -10.87
C LEU A 291 -10.76 -20.74 -12.29
N ASP A 292 -11.57 -20.23 -13.22
CA ASP A 292 -11.58 -20.62 -14.64
C ASP A 292 -10.64 -19.77 -15.50
N HIS A 293 -9.75 -19.01 -14.87
CA HIS A 293 -8.73 -18.24 -15.58
C HIS A 293 -7.79 -19.19 -16.37
N PRO A 294 -7.46 -18.89 -17.64
CA PRO A 294 -6.65 -19.78 -18.50
C PRO A 294 -5.34 -20.24 -17.85
N TRP A 295 -4.66 -19.40 -17.12
CA TRP A 295 -3.42 -19.79 -16.44
C TRP A 295 -3.67 -20.77 -15.30
N MET A 296 -4.71 -20.54 -14.51
CA MET A 296 -5.05 -21.45 -13.42
C MET A 296 -5.45 -22.82 -13.94
N LEU A 297 -6.20 -22.86 -15.04
CA LEU A 297 -6.56 -24.11 -15.73
C LEU A 297 -5.35 -24.80 -16.32
N ALA A 298 -4.44 -24.05 -16.96
CA ALA A 298 -3.20 -24.59 -17.53
C ALA A 298 -2.30 -25.25 -16.47
N PHE A 299 -2.25 -24.69 -15.25
CA PHE A 299 -1.50 -25.27 -14.13
C PHE A 299 -2.31 -26.30 -13.33
N GLY A 300 -3.57 -26.54 -13.69
CA GLY A 300 -4.45 -27.43 -12.93
C GLY A 300 -4.83 -26.92 -11.56
N GLU A 301 -4.82 -25.58 -11.37
CA GLU A 301 -5.10 -24.88 -10.10
C GLU A 301 -6.51 -24.25 -10.09
N GLY A 302 -7.36 -24.59 -11.05
CA GLY A 302 -8.73 -24.05 -11.14
C GLY A 302 -9.60 -24.41 -9.92
N LEU A 303 -9.31 -25.50 -9.23
CA LEU A 303 -9.96 -25.88 -7.98
C LEU A 303 -8.90 -26.11 -6.91
N SER A 304 -9.09 -25.49 -5.75
CA SER A 304 -8.21 -25.72 -4.59
C SER A 304 -8.40 -27.16 -4.09
N SER A 305 -7.38 -27.97 -4.28
CA SER A 305 -7.37 -29.37 -3.85
C SER A 305 -6.04 -29.67 -3.15
N TYR A 306 -6.07 -30.63 -2.23
CA TYR A 306 -4.84 -31.07 -1.58
C TYR A 306 -3.90 -31.72 -2.61
N ARG A 307 -2.67 -31.27 -2.59
CA ARG A 307 -1.55 -31.91 -3.30
C ARG A 307 -0.46 -32.22 -2.30
N PRO A 308 0.11 -33.42 -2.34
CA PRO A 308 1.23 -33.73 -1.46
C PRO A 308 2.41 -32.81 -1.78
N PRO A 309 3.17 -32.37 -0.77
CA PRO A 309 4.43 -31.67 -0.99
C PRO A 309 5.37 -32.44 -1.91
N VAL A 310 6.15 -31.72 -2.71
CA VAL A 310 7.04 -32.32 -3.72
C VAL A 310 8.11 -33.21 -3.08
N ASP A 311 8.49 -32.92 -1.86
CA ASP A 311 9.49 -33.67 -1.07
C ASP A 311 8.96 -34.94 -0.41
N LEU A 312 7.67 -35.22 -0.53
CA LEU A 312 7.07 -36.48 -0.09
C LEU A 312 7.00 -37.57 -1.16
N LYS A 313 7.67 -37.36 -2.30
CA LYS A 313 7.77 -38.35 -3.38
C LYS A 313 9.01 -39.21 -3.21
#